data_32274a95d95f1e2ec09564fbaa691ea0
#
_entry.id   32274a95d95f1e2ec09564fbaa691ea0
#
_cell.length_a   1.000
_cell.length_b   1.000
_cell.length_c   1.000
_cell.angle_alpha   90.00
_cell.angle_beta   90.00
_cell.angle_gamma   90.00
#
_symmetry.space_group_name_H-M   'P 1'
#
loop_
_entity.id
_entity.type
_entity.pdbx_description
1 polymer ?
#
loop_
_entity_poly.entity_id
_entity_poly.type
_entity_poly.pdbx_seq_one_letter_code
_entity_poly.pdbx_strand_id
1 'polypeptide(L)'
;MIHLLLAVIYISFISLGLPDSLLGSAWPTMYPQLDVPVSYSGIIFMIISVGTIISSLQSDRLTRRLGTGKVTAISVAMTAFALFGFSISHSFWQLCLWAVPYGLGAGSVDASLNNYVALHYESKHMSWLHCMWGVGAATGPYIMGYVITREGTWNGGYRYIAIIQIVLTIILFISLPLWKGRPQLKDSAGEVVETKELPLREVLKLSGVKNVLVCFFCYCALEQTTGLWASSYLTLYKGVPAETAASFASMFFIGITIGRALNGFASIKLKDVQMIRLGQVLLFIGIFIMFMPLGATASLVGFVMIGLGCAPIYPCLIHSTPAHFGADKSQAIIGIQMACAYVGSSLMPPFFGIIAEHISVSLLPIYLFALLVLMVFMHEKLLREVSQKEMPYAC
;
A
#
# COMPACT_ATOMS: atom_id res chain seq x y z
N MET A 1 8.88 -20.79 -17.52
CA MET A 1 7.53 -20.49 -17.02
C MET A 1 7.52 -19.68 -15.73
N ILE A 2 8.38 -19.96 -14.74
CA ILE A 2 8.43 -19.24 -13.45
C ILE A 2 8.70 -17.74 -13.63
N HIS A 3 9.67 -17.37 -14.47
CA HIS A 3 10.00 -15.96 -14.74
C HIS A 3 8.89 -15.19 -15.47
N LEU A 4 8.13 -15.86 -16.33
CA LEU A 4 7.02 -15.22 -17.05
C LEU A 4 5.87 -14.89 -16.11
N LEU A 5 5.52 -15.80 -15.18
CA LEU A 5 4.48 -15.51 -14.18
C LEU A 5 4.90 -14.37 -13.24
N LEU A 6 6.17 -14.33 -12.83
CA LEU A 6 6.69 -13.25 -12.00
C LEU A 6 6.61 -11.88 -12.74
N ALA A 7 6.91 -11.87 -14.04
CA ALA A 7 6.74 -10.67 -14.86
C ALA A 7 5.27 -10.22 -14.92
N VAL A 8 4.33 -11.16 -15.08
CA VAL A 8 2.88 -10.87 -15.05
C VAL A 8 2.47 -10.28 -13.69
N ILE A 9 2.99 -10.82 -12.59
CA ILE A 9 2.73 -10.32 -11.23
C ILE A 9 3.28 -8.89 -11.07
N TYR A 10 4.49 -8.62 -11.52
CA TYR A 10 5.09 -7.26 -11.46
C TYR A 10 4.30 -6.24 -12.30
N ILE A 11 3.91 -6.61 -13.52
CA ILE A 11 3.08 -5.75 -14.38
C ILE A 11 1.70 -5.50 -13.70
N SER A 12 1.14 -6.50 -13.00
CA SER A 12 -0.10 -6.31 -12.25
C SER A 12 0.05 -5.27 -11.13
N PHE A 13 1.21 -5.20 -10.48
CA PHE A 13 1.48 -4.18 -9.45
C PHE A 13 1.72 -2.78 -10.05
N ILE A 14 2.34 -2.66 -11.21
CA ILE A 14 2.37 -1.39 -11.95
C ILE A 14 0.94 -0.92 -12.22
N SER A 15 0.08 -1.84 -12.66
CA SER A 15 -1.33 -1.61 -12.90
C SER A 15 -2.11 -1.13 -11.67
N LEU A 16 -1.82 -1.66 -10.49
CA LEU A 16 -2.42 -1.21 -9.25
C LEU A 16 -1.98 0.22 -8.90
N GLY A 17 -0.71 0.54 -9.10
CA GLY A 17 -0.19 1.88 -8.82
C GLY A 17 -0.68 2.96 -9.77
N LEU A 18 -0.87 2.64 -11.05
CA LEU A 18 -1.24 3.62 -12.08
C LEU A 18 -2.44 4.50 -11.69
N PRO A 19 -3.56 3.98 -11.19
CA PRO A 19 -4.73 4.79 -10.87
C PRO A 19 -4.71 5.42 -9.48
N ASP A 20 -3.86 4.98 -8.56
CA ASP A 20 -3.89 5.40 -7.14
C ASP A 20 -3.70 6.91 -6.94
N SER A 21 -2.90 7.54 -7.79
CA SER A 21 -2.61 8.98 -7.70
C SER A 21 -3.39 9.83 -8.70
N LEU A 22 -4.27 9.23 -9.52
CA LEU A 22 -4.97 9.96 -10.58
C LEU A 22 -5.96 10.98 -10.05
N LEU A 23 -6.75 10.60 -9.03
CA LEU A 23 -7.75 11.50 -8.46
C LEU A 23 -7.09 12.79 -7.94
N GLY A 24 -6.00 12.67 -7.20
CA GLY A 24 -5.28 13.82 -6.68
C GLY A 24 -4.69 14.72 -7.76
N SER A 25 -4.15 14.12 -8.83
CA SER A 25 -3.55 14.89 -9.94
C SER A 25 -4.58 15.53 -10.89
N ALA A 26 -5.76 14.91 -11.05
CA ALA A 26 -6.83 15.41 -11.90
C ALA A 26 -7.76 16.38 -11.17
N TRP A 27 -7.90 16.28 -9.85
CA TRP A 27 -8.89 16.98 -9.07
C TRP A 27 -8.89 18.51 -9.21
N PRO A 28 -7.74 19.20 -9.28
CA PRO A 28 -7.71 20.63 -9.52
C PRO A 28 -8.44 21.09 -10.80
N THR A 29 -8.48 20.22 -11.83
CA THR A 29 -9.20 20.46 -13.07
C THR A 29 -10.64 19.94 -13.01
N MET A 30 -10.90 18.89 -12.21
CA MET A 30 -12.20 18.24 -12.10
C MET A 30 -13.22 19.05 -11.31
N TYR A 31 -12.86 19.51 -10.10
CA TYR A 31 -13.83 20.11 -9.17
C TYR A 31 -14.50 21.38 -9.73
N PRO A 32 -13.81 22.29 -10.46
CA PRO A 32 -14.48 23.44 -11.05
C PRO A 32 -15.42 23.05 -12.20
N GLN A 33 -15.04 22.05 -13.00
CA GLN A 33 -15.87 21.58 -14.12
C GLN A 33 -17.11 20.82 -13.66
N LEU A 34 -17.06 20.20 -12.47
CA LEU A 34 -18.16 19.46 -11.86
C LEU A 34 -19.04 20.34 -10.96
N ASP A 35 -18.67 21.61 -10.78
CA ASP A 35 -19.33 22.58 -9.90
C ASP A 35 -19.52 22.07 -8.47
N VAL A 36 -18.43 21.55 -7.88
CA VAL A 36 -18.42 20.99 -6.52
C VAL A 36 -17.29 21.58 -5.69
N PRO A 37 -17.42 21.59 -4.35
CA PRO A 37 -16.34 21.99 -3.45
C PRO A 37 -15.08 21.13 -3.64
N VAL A 38 -13.89 21.72 -3.45
CA VAL A 38 -12.61 21.01 -3.53
C VAL A 38 -12.53 19.80 -2.59
N SER A 39 -13.22 19.86 -1.43
CA SER A 39 -13.28 18.79 -0.43
C SER A 39 -14.00 17.50 -0.90
N TYR A 40 -14.76 17.57 -1.98
CA TYR A 40 -15.53 16.41 -2.47
C TYR A 40 -14.67 15.28 -3.03
N SER A 41 -13.39 15.53 -3.35
CA SER A 41 -12.42 14.44 -3.62
C SER A 41 -12.34 13.43 -2.48
N GLY A 42 -12.47 13.92 -1.23
CA GLY A 42 -12.48 13.07 -0.05
C GLY A 42 -13.65 12.07 -0.03
N ILE A 43 -14.82 12.43 -0.57
CA ILE A 43 -15.97 11.52 -0.66
C ILE A 43 -15.65 10.36 -1.61
N ILE A 44 -15.12 10.67 -2.81
CA ILE A 44 -14.70 9.63 -3.78
C ILE A 44 -13.64 8.73 -3.17
N PHE A 45 -12.62 9.34 -2.54
CA PHE A 45 -11.55 8.59 -1.86
C PHE A 45 -12.08 7.68 -0.76
N MET A 46 -13.03 8.15 0.05
CA MET A 46 -13.65 7.32 1.11
C MET A 46 -14.47 6.17 0.55
N ILE A 47 -15.22 6.37 -0.55
CA ILE A 47 -15.96 5.29 -1.22
C ILE A 47 -14.98 4.21 -1.72
N ILE A 48 -13.89 4.62 -2.37
CA ILE A 48 -12.83 3.71 -2.84
C ILE A 48 -12.24 2.95 -1.65
N SER A 49 -11.84 3.66 -0.58
CA SER A 49 -11.22 3.06 0.61
C SER A 49 -12.14 2.04 1.29
N VAL A 50 -13.42 2.36 1.48
CA VAL A 50 -14.40 1.42 2.06
C VAL A 50 -14.57 0.19 1.18
N GLY A 51 -14.69 0.37 -0.14
CA GLY A 51 -14.75 -0.74 -1.09
C GLY A 51 -13.50 -1.63 -1.03
N THR A 52 -12.32 -1.01 -0.96
CA THR A 52 -11.04 -1.72 -0.85
C THR A 52 -10.94 -2.51 0.46
N ILE A 53 -11.35 -1.93 1.59
CA ILE A 53 -11.38 -2.63 2.89
C ILE A 53 -12.29 -3.85 2.83
N ILE A 54 -13.52 -3.68 2.32
CA ILE A 54 -14.50 -4.78 2.20
C ILE A 54 -13.94 -5.90 1.31
N SER A 55 -13.35 -5.53 0.17
CA SER A 55 -12.77 -6.48 -0.78
C SER A 55 -11.57 -7.22 -0.20
N SER A 56 -10.69 -6.52 0.52
CA SER A 56 -9.52 -7.14 1.20
C SER A 56 -9.95 -8.17 2.24
N LEU A 57 -10.99 -7.86 3.03
CA LEU A 57 -11.56 -8.80 4.01
C LEU A 57 -12.18 -10.04 3.36
N GLN A 58 -12.67 -9.93 2.12
CA GLN A 58 -13.23 -11.06 1.36
C GLN A 58 -12.18 -11.81 0.54
N SER A 59 -10.94 -11.35 0.50
CA SER A 59 -9.88 -11.88 -0.37
C SER A 59 -9.59 -13.35 -0.13
N ASP A 60 -9.61 -13.81 1.12
CA ASP A 60 -9.40 -15.23 1.46
C ASP A 60 -10.47 -16.12 0.80
N ARG A 61 -11.74 -15.78 0.98
CA ARG A 61 -12.86 -16.53 0.38
C ARG A 61 -12.82 -16.54 -1.15
N LEU A 62 -12.51 -15.37 -1.74
CA LEU A 62 -12.42 -15.23 -3.20
C LEU A 62 -11.24 -16.03 -3.76
N THR A 63 -10.06 -15.93 -3.12
CA THR A 63 -8.85 -16.64 -3.56
C THR A 63 -9.00 -18.16 -3.45
N ARG A 64 -9.63 -18.67 -2.40
CA ARG A 64 -9.92 -20.12 -2.26
C ARG A 64 -10.86 -20.63 -3.34
N ARG A 65 -11.90 -19.89 -3.69
CA ARG A 65 -12.90 -20.30 -4.68
C ARG A 65 -12.43 -20.17 -6.12
N LEU A 66 -11.74 -19.08 -6.43
CA LEU A 66 -11.40 -18.71 -7.80
C LEU A 66 -9.91 -18.96 -8.15
N GLY A 67 -9.04 -18.97 -7.13
CA GLY A 67 -7.59 -18.96 -7.28
C GLY A 67 -7.05 -17.55 -7.54
N THR A 68 -5.78 -17.29 -7.14
CA THR A 68 -5.12 -15.98 -7.24
C THR A 68 -5.19 -15.39 -8.65
N GLY A 69 -4.92 -16.20 -9.68
CA GLY A 69 -4.91 -15.71 -11.08
C GLY A 69 -6.27 -15.14 -11.53
N LYS A 70 -7.37 -15.84 -11.22
CA LYS A 70 -8.72 -15.33 -11.58
C LYS A 70 -9.12 -14.12 -10.74
N VAL A 71 -8.79 -14.12 -9.44
CA VAL A 71 -9.03 -12.96 -8.58
C VAL A 71 -8.31 -11.75 -9.15
N THR A 72 -7.03 -11.88 -9.52
CA THR A 72 -6.25 -10.81 -10.14
C THR A 72 -6.89 -10.32 -11.44
N ALA A 73 -7.23 -11.21 -12.37
CA ALA A 73 -7.80 -10.82 -13.66
C ALA A 73 -9.17 -10.13 -13.53
N ILE A 74 -10.06 -10.65 -12.67
CA ILE A 74 -11.39 -10.06 -12.43
C ILE A 74 -11.25 -8.70 -11.73
N SER A 75 -10.38 -8.59 -10.75
CA SER A 75 -10.15 -7.35 -10.00
C SER A 75 -9.61 -6.23 -10.90
N VAL A 76 -8.61 -6.53 -11.74
CA VAL A 76 -8.08 -5.56 -12.72
C VAL A 76 -9.13 -5.21 -13.77
N ALA A 77 -9.98 -6.16 -14.19
CA ALA A 77 -11.11 -5.87 -15.07
C ALA A 77 -12.12 -4.90 -14.43
N MET A 78 -12.40 -5.07 -13.13
CA MET A 78 -13.30 -4.16 -12.38
C MET A 78 -12.71 -2.75 -12.27
N THR A 79 -11.41 -2.61 -11.99
CA THR A 79 -10.76 -1.31 -11.95
C THR A 79 -10.68 -0.67 -13.34
N ALA A 80 -10.41 -1.45 -14.40
CA ALA A 80 -10.42 -0.98 -15.78
C ALA A 80 -11.81 -0.43 -16.17
N PHE A 81 -12.88 -1.17 -15.84
CA PHE A 81 -14.26 -0.78 -16.08
C PHE A 81 -14.62 0.51 -15.32
N ALA A 82 -14.22 0.60 -14.05
CA ALA A 82 -14.42 1.81 -13.25
C ALA A 82 -13.70 3.03 -13.83
N LEU A 83 -12.44 2.89 -14.23
CA LEU A 83 -11.66 3.97 -14.84
C LEU A 83 -12.24 4.41 -16.20
N PHE A 84 -12.74 3.46 -16.98
CA PHE A 84 -13.50 3.80 -18.18
C PHE A 84 -14.75 4.61 -17.84
N GLY A 85 -15.49 4.20 -16.79
CA GLY A 85 -16.61 4.96 -16.26
C GLY A 85 -16.23 6.37 -15.81
N PHE A 86 -15.10 6.54 -15.12
CA PHE A 86 -14.57 7.88 -14.79
C PHE A 86 -14.33 8.71 -16.06
N SER A 87 -13.79 8.10 -17.13
CA SER A 87 -13.44 8.80 -18.38
C SER A 87 -14.67 9.32 -19.16
N ILE A 88 -15.85 8.82 -18.92
CA ILE A 88 -17.11 9.24 -19.56
C ILE A 88 -18.03 10.00 -18.60
N SER A 89 -17.60 10.24 -17.38
CA SER A 89 -18.40 10.92 -16.37
C SER A 89 -18.43 12.43 -16.61
N HIS A 90 -19.60 13.02 -16.38
CA HIS A 90 -19.85 14.45 -16.49
C HIS A 90 -20.45 15.04 -15.20
N SER A 91 -20.65 14.24 -14.17
CA SER A 91 -21.15 14.68 -12.88
C SER A 91 -20.44 13.98 -11.72
N PHE A 92 -20.40 14.66 -10.57
CA PHE A 92 -19.80 14.14 -9.34
C PHE A 92 -20.41 12.80 -8.91
N TRP A 93 -21.73 12.66 -9.00
CA TRP A 93 -22.42 11.42 -8.58
C TRP A 93 -22.10 10.22 -9.46
N GLN A 94 -21.82 10.44 -10.76
CA GLN A 94 -21.32 9.37 -11.63
C GLN A 94 -19.93 8.89 -11.17
N LEU A 95 -19.04 9.80 -10.76
CA LEU A 95 -17.74 9.43 -10.20
C LEU A 95 -17.89 8.61 -8.92
N CYS A 96 -18.81 9.03 -8.01
CA CYS A 96 -19.11 8.26 -6.80
C CYS A 96 -19.62 6.84 -7.12
N LEU A 97 -20.46 6.69 -8.15
CA LEU A 97 -20.95 5.39 -8.59
C LEU A 97 -19.80 4.50 -9.09
N TRP A 98 -18.91 5.03 -9.92
CA TRP A 98 -17.77 4.31 -10.45
C TRP A 98 -16.68 4.04 -9.41
N ALA A 99 -16.60 4.84 -8.36
CA ALA A 99 -15.69 4.62 -7.22
C ALA A 99 -15.95 3.29 -6.49
N VAL A 100 -17.21 2.80 -6.50
CA VAL A 100 -17.59 1.52 -5.87
C VAL A 100 -16.89 0.32 -6.53
N PRO A 101 -17.07 0.03 -7.84
CA PRO A 101 -16.36 -1.07 -8.49
C PRO A 101 -14.84 -0.88 -8.50
N TYR A 102 -14.35 0.36 -8.50
CA TYR A 102 -12.93 0.66 -8.36
C TYR A 102 -12.38 0.11 -7.03
N GLY A 103 -12.96 0.51 -5.90
CA GLY A 103 -12.51 0.06 -4.57
C GLY A 103 -12.64 -1.44 -4.39
N LEU A 104 -13.76 -2.03 -4.81
CA LEU A 104 -13.95 -3.49 -4.75
C LEU A 104 -12.94 -4.26 -5.60
N GLY A 105 -12.52 -3.72 -6.72
CA GLY A 105 -11.46 -4.32 -7.55
C GLY A 105 -10.08 -4.24 -6.91
N ALA A 106 -9.73 -3.13 -6.25
CA ALA A 106 -8.38 -2.89 -5.72
C ALA A 106 -7.99 -3.84 -4.57
N GLY A 107 -8.87 -4.05 -3.58
CA GLY A 107 -8.50 -4.71 -2.33
C GLY A 107 -8.17 -6.20 -2.44
N SER A 108 -8.98 -6.97 -3.17
CA SER A 108 -8.77 -8.42 -3.28
C SER A 108 -7.54 -8.79 -4.08
N VAL A 109 -7.19 -8.02 -5.12
CA VAL A 109 -5.99 -8.28 -5.92
C VAL A 109 -4.74 -8.01 -5.11
N ASP A 110 -4.71 -6.92 -4.36
CA ASP A 110 -3.57 -6.56 -3.51
C ASP A 110 -3.30 -7.67 -2.49
N ALA A 111 -4.30 -8.06 -1.69
CA ALA A 111 -4.17 -9.13 -0.71
C ALA A 111 -3.78 -10.48 -1.33
N SER A 112 -4.37 -10.86 -2.47
CA SER A 112 -4.13 -12.16 -3.11
C SER A 112 -2.75 -12.26 -3.72
N LEU A 113 -2.25 -11.21 -4.40
CA LEU A 113 -0.92 -11.19 -4.99
C LEU A 113 0.17 -11.12 -3.93
N ASN A 114 -0.02 -10.30 -2.89
CA ASN A 114 0.91 -10.23 -1.76
C ASN A 114 1.07 -11.60 -1.08
N ASN A 115 -0.05 -12.30 -0.79
CA ASN A 115 0.02 -13.64 -0.23
C ASN A 115 0.69 -14.64 -1.18
N TYR A 116 0.37 -14.57 -2.47
CA TYR A 116 0.96 -15.46 -3.46
C TYR A 116 2.48 -15.29 -3.54
N VAL A 117 2.98 -14.04 -3.52
CA VAL A 117 4.42 -13.76 -3.52
C VAL A 117 5.05 -14.19 -2.20
N ALA A 118 4.41 -13.94 -1.05
CA ALA A 118 4.91 -14.37 0.26
C ALA A 118 5.08 -15.89 0.39
N LEU A 119 4.21 -16.66 -0.29
CA LEU A 119 4.24 -18.12 -0.23
C LEU A 119 5.19 -18.77 -1.24
N HIS A 120 5.46 -18.11 -2.38
CA HIS A 120 6.12 -18.79 -3.51
C HIS A 120 7.43 -18.13 -3.94
N TYR A 121 7.79 -16.98 -3.39
CA TYR A 121 8.99 -16.24 -3.78
C TYR A 121 9.75 -15.72 -2.56
N GLU A 122 11.02 -15.38 -2.77
CA GLU A 122 11.88 -14.80 -1.75
C GLU A 122 11.51 -13.32 -1.45
N SER A 123 11.89 -12.83 -0.27
CA SER A 123 11.63 -11.45 0.22
C SER A 123 12.05 -10.36 -0.79
N LYS A 124 13.12 -10.57 -1.57
CA LYS A 124 13.53 -9.63 -2.62
C LYS A 124 12.44 -9.37 -3.65
N HIS A 125 11.66 -10.38 -4.01
CA HIS A 125 10.58 -10.23 -4.97
C HIS A 125 9.39 -9.45 -4.40
N MET A 126 9.15 -9.56 -3.09
CA MET A 126 8.16 -8.73 -2.41
C MET A 126 8.56 -7.24 -2.45
N SER A 127 9.81 -6.92 -2.18
CA SER A 127 10.35 -5.55 -2.25
C SER A 127 10.26 -4.97 -3.67
N TRP A 128 10.64 -5.76 -4.68
CA TRP A 128 10.54 -5.33 -6.08
C TRP A 128 9.09 -5.21 -6.57
N LEU A 129 8.19 -6.05 -6.07
CA LEU A 129 6.76 -5.95 -6.32
C LEU A 129 6.22 -4.56 -5.94
N HIS A 130 6.54 -4.11 -4.73
CA HIS A 130 6.13 -2.79 -4.26
C HIS A 130 6.92 -1.63 -4.93
N CYS A 131 8.12 -1.89 -5.42
CA CYS A 131 8.81 -0.94 -6.30
C CYS A 131 8.04 -0.75 -7.62
N MET A 132 7.53 -1.83 -8.22
CA MET A 132 6.71 -1.75 -9.44
C MET A 132 5.39 -1.01 -9.21
N TRP A 133 4.75 -1.18 -8.05
CA TRP A 133 3.62 -0.33 -7.68
C TRP A 133 4.01 1.15 -7.67
N GLY A 134 5.16 1.50 -7.09
CA GLY A 134 5.68 2.87 -7.08
C GLY A 134 5.93 3.43 -8.48
N VAL A 135 6.41 2.63 -9.43
CA VAL A 135 6.54 3.01 -10.85
C VAL A 135 5.17 3.36 -11.44
N GLY A 136 4.14 2.54 -11.17
CA GLY A 136 2.77 2.82 -11.57
C GLY A 136 2.24 4.12 -10.99
N ALA A 137 2.37 4.30 -9.67
CA ALA A 137 1.91 5.47 -8.94
C ALA A 137 2.57 6.79 -9.40
N ALA A 138 3.82 6.73 -9.85
CA ALA A 138 4.51 7.87 -10.45
C ALA A 138 4.07 8.13 -11.90
N THR A 139 3.86 7.07 -12.68
CA THR A 139 3.53 7.18 -14.12
C THR A 139 2.11 7.70 -14.35
N GLY A 140 1.14 7.31 -13.50
CA GLY A 140 -0.26 7.71 -13.63
C GLY A 140 -0.46 9.23 -13.66
N PRO A 141 -0.01 9.99 -12.65
CA PRO A 141 -0.08 11.44 -12.62
C PRO A 141 0.65 12.12 -13.79
N TYR A 142 1.77 11.53 -14.23
CA TYR A 142 2.52 12.05 -15.37
C TYR A 142 1.69 11.97 -16.67
N ILE A 143 1.04 10.83 -16.91
CA ILE A 143 0.11 10.66 -18.05
C ILE A 143 -1.04 11.66 -17.92
N MET A 144 -1.65 11.77 -16.74
CA MET A 144 -2.77 12.68 -16.48
C MET A 144 -2.36 14.14 -16.76
N GLY A 145 -1.22 14.58 -16.23
CA GLY A 145 -0.70 15.93 -16.44
C GLY A 145 -0.42 16.24 -17.90
N TYR A 146 0.18 15.28 -18.63
CA TYR A 146 0.44 15.42 -20.06
C TYR A 146 -0.88 15.60 -20.85
N VAL A 147 -1.90 14.79 -20.57
CA VAL A 147 -3.18 14.86 -21.28
C VAL A 147 -3.94 16.15 -20.94
N ILE A 148 -3.97 16.55 -19.67
CA ILE A 148 -4.60 17.82 -19.27
C ILE A 148 -3.94 19.00 -20.00
N THR A 149 -2.60 19.00 -20.11
CA THR A 149 -1.86 20.06 -20.79
C THR A 149 -2.12 20.09 -22.31
N ARG A 150 -2.27 18.93 -22.93
CA ARG A 150 -2.44 18.80 -24.40
C ARG A 150 -3.89 18.88 -24.86
N GLU A 151 -4.79 18.22 -24.14
CA GLU A 151 -6.20 18.05 -24.55
C GLU A 151 -7.15 18.92 -23.70
N GLY A 152 -6.67 19.51 -22.61
CA GLY A 152 -7.48 20.35 -21.69
C GLY A 152 -8.51 19.58 -20.87
N THR A 153 -8.49 18.23 -20.91
CA THR A 153 -9.52 17.40 -20.28
C THR A 153 -8.92 16.31 -19.39
N TRP A 154 -9.43 16.19 -18.16
CA TRP A 154 -9.09 15.09 -17.25
C TRP A 154 -9.70 13.75 -17.70
N ASN A 155 -10.84 13.77 -18.40
CA ASN A 155 -11.49 12.58 -18.98
C ASN A 155 -10.56 11.79 -19.89
N GLY A 156 -9.75 12.50 -20.72
CA GLY A 156 -8.73 11.89 -21.57
C GLY A 156 -7.69 11.11 -20.77
N GLY A 157 -7.18 11.68 -19.68
CA GLY A 157 -6.22 11.00 -18.79
C GLY A 157 -6.78 9.69 -18.23
N TYR A 158 -7.98 9.70 -17.69
CA TYR A 158 -8.65 8.46 -17.24
C TYR A 158 -8.87 7.46 -18.39
N ARG A 159 -9.18 7.93 -19.60
CA ARG A 159 -9.36 7.08 -20.78
C ARG A 159 -8.07 6.37 -21.18
N TYR A 160 -6.94 7.06 -21.23
CA TYR A 160 -5.64 6.43 -21.53
C TYR A 160 -5.28 5.36 -20.49
N ILE A 161 -5.44 5.66 -19.21
CA ILE A 161 -5.18 4.68 -18.14
C ILE A 161 -6.17 3.50 -18.22
N ALA A 162 -7.45 3.74 -18.52
CA ALA A 162 -8.44 2.67 -18.70
C ALA A 162 -8.05 1.74 -19.86
N ILE A 163 -7.57 2.29 -20.99
CA ILE A 163 -7.09 1.48 -22.11
C ILE A 163 -5.91 0.60 -21.70
N ILE A 164 -4.93 1.16 -20.99
CA ILE A 164 -3.79 0.40 -20.45
C ILE A 164 -4.29 -0.73 -19.57
N GLN A 165 -5.24 -0.46 -18.66
CA GLN A 165 -5.83 -1.45 -17.76
C GLN A 165 -6.62 -2.53 -18.51
N ILE A 166 -7.34 -2.18 -19.59
CA ILE A 166 -8.07 -3.15 -20.44
C ILE A 166 -7.07 -4.08 -21.13
N VAL A 167 -6.01 -3.54 -21.74
CA VAL A 167 -4.95 -4.35 -22.37
C VAL A 167 -4.33 -5.31 -21.37
N LEU A 168 -4.03 -4.82 -20.17
CA LEU A 168 -3.48 -5.63 -19.09
C LEU A 168 -4.48 -6.70 -18.62
N THR A 169 -5.76 -6.37 -18.52
CA THR A 169 -6.82 -7.33 -18.21
C THR A 169 -6.82 -8.49 -19.21
N ILE A 170 -6.71 -8.20 -20.51
CA ILE A 170 -6.62 -9.22 -21.56
C ILE A 170 -5.36 -10.11 -21.35
N ILE A 171 -4.21 -9.50 -21.08
CA ILE A 171 -2.97 -10.24 -20.79
C ILE A 171 -3.16 -11.15 -19.57
N LEU A 172 -3.82 -10.67 -18.51
CA LEU A 172 -4.07 -11.44 -17.30
C LEU A 172 -4.99 -12.65 -17.57
N PHE A 173 -6.06 -12.48 -18.36
CA PHE A 173 -6.91 -13.61 -18.75
C PHE A 173 -6.16 -14.64 -19.61
N ILE A 174 -5.31 -14.20 -20.55
CA ILE A 174 -4.45 -15.08 -21.35
C ILE A 174 -3.43 -15.81 -20.47
N SER A 175 -2.93 -15.17 -19.40
CA SER A 175 -1.95 -15.74 -18.48
C SER A 175 -2.51 -16.76 -17.50
N LEU A 176 -3.83 -16.94 -17.40
CA LEU A 176 -4.46 -17.88 -16.43
C LEU A 176 -3.90 -19.30 -16.44
N PRO A 177 -3.50 -19.89 -17.59
CA PRO A 177 -2.86 -21.21 -17.59
C PRO A 177 -1.55 -21.27 -16.81
N LEU A 178 -0.79 -20.16 -16.72
CA LEU A 178 0.48 -20.08 -15.99
C LEU A 178 0.32 -20.27 -14.48
N TRP A 179 -0.88 -19.98 -13.93
CA TRP A 179 -1.19 -20.08 -12.51
C TRP A 179 -1.53 -21.52 -12.08
N LYS A 180 -1.92 -22.39 -13.02
CA LYS A 180 -2.37 -23.77 -12.75
C LYS A 180 -1.24 -24.76 -12.47
N GLY A 181 -0.01 -24.44 -12.82
CA GLY A 181 1.10 -25.39 -12.83
C GLY A 181 1.95 -25.42 -11.57
N ARG A 182 1.58 -24.79 -10.47
CA ARG A 182 2.40 -24.80 -9.25
C ARG A 182 2.01 -25.91 -8.29
N PRO A 183 3.02 -26.56 -7.64
CA PRO A 183 2.76 -27.52 -6.60
C PRO A 183 1.88 -26.92 -5.51
N GLN A 184 0.90 -27.66 -5.07
CA GLN A 184 0.17 -27.31 -3.85
C GLN A 184 1.18 -27.22 -2.71
N LEU A 185 1.00 -26.21 -1.84
CA LEU A 185 1.82 -26.06 -0.65
C LEU A 185 1.73 -27.34 0.17
N LYS A 186 2.88 -27.94 0.45
CA LYS A 186 3.00 -29.10 1.30
C LYS A 186 3.54 -28.65 2.65
N ASP A 187 3.03 -29.23 3.72
CA ASP A 187 3.57 -29.02 5.05
C ASP A 187 4.92 -29.75 5.24
N SER A 188 5.50 -29.66 6.43
CA SER A 188 6.75 -30.33 6.79
C SER A 188 6.65 -31.86 6.72
N ALA A 189 5.44 -32.42 6.72
CA ALA A 189 5.16 -33.84 6.58
C ALA A 189 4.94 -34.27 5.12
N GLY A 190 4.94 -33.30 4.18
CA GLY A 190 4.73 -33.58 2.74
C GLY A 190 3.25 -33.66 2.36
N GLU A 191 2.32 -33.41 3.27
CA GLU A 191 0.89 -33.41 3.01
C GLU A 191 0.44 -32.08 2.40
N VAL A 192 -0.58 -32.14 1.54
CA VAL A 192 -1.17 -30.94 0.94
C VAL A 192 -1.83 -30.12 2.05
N VAL A 193 -1.39 -28.87 2.20
CA VAL A 193 -1.97 -27.94 3.17
C VAL A 193 -3.43 -27.66 2.81
N GLU A 194 -4.36 -28.33 3.50
CA GLU A 194 -5.78 -28.02 3.40
C GLU A 194 -6.05 -26.66 4.05
N THR A 195 -6.43 -25.72 3.21
CA THR A 195 -6.78 -24.37 3.68
C THR A 195 -8.28 -24.31 4.03
N LYS A 196 -8.62 -24.17 5.31
CA LYS A 196 -10.02 -23.95 5.76
C LYS A 196 -10.35 -22.47 5.83
N GLU A 197 -11.59 -22.09 5.46
CA GLU A 197 -12.07 -20.72 5.71
C GLU A 197 -12.03 -20.45 7.21
N LEU A 198 -11.27 -19.40 7.61
CA LEU A 198 -11.21 -18.96 8.99
C LEU A 198 -12.09 -17.71 9.14
N PRO A 199 -13.13 -17.75 9.98
CA PRO A 199 -13.90 -16.56 10.31
C PRO A 199 -13.00 -15.49 10.91
N LEU A 200 -13.25 -14.22 10.59
CA LEU A 200 -12.50 -13.06 11.10
C LEU A 200 -12.29 -13.14 12.63
N ARG A 201 -13.32 -13.54 13.37
CA ARG A 201 -13.26 -13.68 14.84
C ARG A 201 -12.22 -14.70 15.30
N GLU A 202 -12.04 -15.78 14.56
CA GLU A 202 -11.05 -16.82 14.88
C GLU A 202 -9.64 -16.36 14.52
N VAL A 203 -9.47 -15.70 13.39
CA VAL A 203 -8.18 -15.11 12.98
C VAL A 203 -7.70 -14.11 14.03
N LEU A 204 -8.59 -13.24 14.54
CA LEU A 204 -8.25 -12.23 15.55
C LEU A 204 -7.91 -12.83 16.95
N LYS A 205 -8.23 -14.10 17.19
CA LYS A 205 -7.85 -14.83 18.42
C LYS A 205 -6.46 -15.48 18.33
N LEU A 206 -5.91 -15.61 17.12
CA LEU A 206 -4.57 -16.18 16.96
C LEU A 206 -3.53 -15.29 17.64
N SER A 207 -2.65 -15.92 18.43
CA SER A 207 -1.56 -15.21 19.11
C SER A 207 -0.64 -14.51 18.10
N GLY A 208 -0.32 -13.26 18.35
CA GLY A 208 0.51 -12.41 17.50
C GLY A 208 -0.27 -11.68 16.40
N VAL A 209 -1.46 -12.13 15.98
CA VAL A 209 -2.21 -11.49 14.90
C VAL A 209 -2.55 -10.03 15.23
N LYS A 210 -3.08 -9.74 16.40
CA LYS A 210 -3.38 -8.35 16.80
C LYS A 210 -2.14 -7.47 16.77
N ASN A 211 -0.98 -8.01 17.14
CA ASN A 211 0.26 -7.27 17.17
C ASN A 211 0.72 -6.89 15.73
N VAL A 212 0.67 -7.84 14.78
CA VAL A 212 1.02 -7.54 13.38
C VAL A 212 0.02 -6.58 12.74
N LEU A 213 -1.28 -6.68 13.06
CA LEU A 213 -2.29 -5.76 12.53
C LEU A 213 -2.07 -4.32 13.01
N VAL A 214 -1.80 -4.13 14.31
CA VAL A 214 -1.50 -2.79 14.88
C VAL A 214 -0.18 -2.27 14.34
N CYS A 215 0.85 -3.12 14.22
CA CYS A 215 2.13 -2.76 13.62
C CYS A 215 1.93 -2.24 12.17
N PHE A 216 1.15 -2.95 11.39
CA PHE A 216 0.89 -2.61 9.99
C PHE A 216 0.03 -1.35 9.84
N PHE A 217 -0.98 -1.19 10.70
CA PHE A 217 -1.76 0.04 10.84
C PHE A 217 -0.87 1.26 11.13
N CYS A 218 0.00 1.16 12.13
CA CYS A 218 0.90 2.26 12.50
C CYS A 218 1.86 2.62 11.37
N TYR A 219 2.38 1.62 10.66
CA TYR A 219 3.22 1.85 9.50
C TYR A 219 2.49 2.66 8.42
N CYS A 220 1.31 2.19 7.98
CA CYS A 220 0.54 2.86 6.93
C CYS A 220 0.06 4.25 7.36
N ALA A 221 -0.32 4.41 8.63
CA ALA A 221 -0.65 5.70 9.23
C ALA A 221 0.53 6.68 9.16
N LEU A 222 1.73 6.22 9.53
CA LEU A 222 2.96 7.03 9.51
C LEU A 222 3.34 7.43 8.08
N GLU A 223 3.38 6.46 7.14
CA GLU A 223 3.71 6.69 5.74
C GLU A 223 2.78 7.74 5.11
N GLN A 224 1.47 7.52 5.21
CA GLN A 224 0.47 8.40 4.57
C GLN A 224 0.40 9.78 5.23
N THR A 225 0.51 9.85 6.56
CA THR A 225 0.53 11.14 7.26
C THR A 225 1.76 11.94 6.87
N THR A 226 2.93 11.31 6.77
CA THR A 226 4.16 11.97 6.32
C THR A 226 3.99 12.50 4.90
N GLY A 227 3.53 11.66 3.97
CA GLY A 227 3.34 12.05 2.56
C GLY A 227 2.37 13.22 2.40
N LEU A 228 1.26 13.23 3.15
CA LEU A 228 0.25 14.28 3.05
C LEU A 228 0.68 15.59 3.71
N TRP A 229 1.34 15.54 4.86
CA TRP A 229 1.60 16.71 5.70
C TRP A 229 3.01 17.30 5.57
N ALA A 230 3.94 16.64 4.83
CA ALA A 230 5.31 17.10 4.68
C ALA A 230 5.40 18.54 4.13
N SER A 231 4.67 18.84 3.05
CA SER A 231 4.67 20.18 2.44
C SER A 231 4.09 21.23 3.38
N SER A 232 2.95 20.94 4.02
CA SER A 232 2.31 21.83 4.99
C SER A 232 3.19 22.11 6.20
N TYR A 233 3.88 21.10 6.73
CA TYR A 233 4.85 21.25 7.82
C TYR A 233 6.00 22.18 7.42
N LEU A 234 6.56 21.99 6.23
CA LEU A 234 7.65 22.85 5.73
C LEU A 234 7.19 24.30 5.51
N THR A 235 6.00 24.48 4.95
CA THR A 235 5.49 25.84 4.65
C THR A 235 5.04 26.55 5.91
N LEU A 236 4.17 25.95 6.72
CA LEU A 236 3.52 26.61 7.84
C LEU A 236 4.40 26.71 9.08
N TYR A 237 5.33 25.77 9.29
CA TYR A 237 6.19 25.77 10.48
C TYR A 237 7.62 26.16 10.20
N LYS A 238 8.21 25.69 9.08
CA LYS A 238 9.61 26.03 8.73
C LYS A 238 9.75 27.27 7.85
N GLY A 239 8.64 27.87 7.39
CA GLY A 239 8.65 29.07 6.57
C GLY A 239 9.18 28.88 5.14
N VAL A 240 9.20 27.65 4.64
CA VAL A 240 9.69 27.34 3.28
C VAL A 240 8.63 27.79 2.25
N PRO A 241 9.02 28.46 1.15
CA PRO A 241 8.08 28.79 0.08
C PRO A 241 7.35 27.54 -0.44
N ALA A 242 6.05 27.66 -0.71
CA ALA A 242 5.17 26.52 -1.03
C ALA A 242 5.69 25.65 -2.20
N GLU A 243 6.25 26.27 -3.24
CA GLU A 243 6.84 25.58 -4.40
C GLU A 243 8.04 24.69 -3.98
N THR A 244 8.93 25.25 -3.17
CA THR A 244 10.10 24.53 -2.64
C THR A 244 9.66 23.45 -1.65
N ALA A 245 8.65 23.72 -0.81
CA ALA A 245 8.12 22.74 0.13
C ALA A 245 7.46 21.54 -0.58
N ALA A 246 6.75 21.76 -1.67
CA ALA A 246 6.19 20.69 -2.49
C ALA A 246 7.29 19.82 -3.13
N SER A 247 8.35 20.46 -3.65
CA SER A 247 9.52 19.75 -4.17
C SER A 247 10.22 18.93 -3.08
N PHE A 248 10.37 19.47 -1.87
CA PHE A 248 10.97 18.76 -0.74
C PHE A 248 10.10 17.60 -0.25
N ALA A 249 8.78 17.77 -0.21
CA ALA A 249 7.86 16.70 0.13
C ALA A 249 7.95 15.52 -0.84
N SER A 250 8.21 15.77 -2.14
CA SER A 250 8.39 14.72 -3.12
C SER A 250 9.62 13.84 -2.86
N MET A 251 10.63 14.35 -2.16
CA MET A 251 11.85 13.60 -1.80
C MET A 251 11.54 12.45 -0.83
N PHE A 252 10.48 12.56 -0.01
CA PHE A 252 9.98 11.44 0.79
C PHE A 252 9.59 10.24 -0.08
N PHE A 253 8.81 10.48 -1.14
CA PHE A 253 8.38 9.41 -2.06
C PHE A 253 9.55 8.85 -2.89
N ILE A 254 10.52 9.71 -3.25
CA ILE A 254 11.78 9.26 -3.88
C ILE A 254 12.55 8.36 -2.92
N GLY A 255 12.62 8.73 -1.63
CA GLY A 255 13.21 7.91 -0.58
C GLY A 255 12.55 6.52 -0.49
N ILE A 256 11.22 6.45 -0.49
CA ILE A 256 10.49 5.18 -0.51
C ILE A 256 10.83 4.36 -1.74
N THR A 257 10.78 4.96 -2.93
CA THR A 257 10.97 4.25 -4.21
C THR A 257 12.39 3.70 -4.32
N ILE A 258 13.40 4.54 -4.07
CA ILE A 258 14.81 4.11 -4.05
C ILE A 258 15.04 3.06 -2.96
N GLY A 259 14.49 3.29 -1.77
CA GLY A 259 14.58 2.35 -0.67
C GLY A 259 14.00 0.98 -1.03
N ARG A 260 12.83 0.90 -1.66
CA ARG A 260 12.22 -0.36 -2.13
C ARG A 260 13.08 -1.07 -3.17
N ALA A 261 13.69 -0.33 -4.09
CA ALA A 261 14.63 -0.90 -5.06
C ALA A 261 15.87 -1.47 -4.36
N LEU A 262 16.48 -0.72 -3.44
CA LEU A 262 17.64 -1.16 -2.67
C LEU A 262 17.34 -2.35 -1.74
N ASN A 263 16.14 -2.40 -1.16
CA ASN A 263 15.71 -3.50 -0.30
C ASN A 263 15.67 -4.83 -1.03
N GLY A 264 15.33 -4.84 -2.31
CA GLY A 264 15.40 -6.04 -3.14
C GLY A 264 16.80 -6.68 -3.16
N PHE A 265 17.85 -5.86 -3.07
CA PHE A 265 19.23 -6.33 -2.96
C PHE A 265 19.64 -6.63 -1.52
N ALA A 266 19.24 -5.78 -0.56
CA ALA A 266 19.58 -5.96 0.86
C ALA A 266 18.96 -7.24 1.43
N SER A 267 17.75 -7.60 1.02
CA SER A 267 17.04 -8.82 1.45
C SER A 267 17.66 -10.12 0.95
N ILE A 268 18.65 -10.08 0.06
CA ILE A 268 19.48 -11.24 -0.28
C ILE A 268 20.35 -11.66 0.91
N LYS A 269 20.77 -10.71 1.75
CA LYS A 269 21.66 -10.94 2.88
C LYS A 269 20.98 -10.80 4.25
N LEU A 270 19.93 -10.01 4.34
CA LEU A 270 19.23 -9.69 5.58
C LEU A 270 17.87 -10.38 5.62
N LYS A 271 17.51 -10.91 6.79
CA LYS A 271 16.18 -11.49 7.04
C LYS A 271 15.12 -10.39 7.22
N ASP A 272 13.84 -10.71 6.98
CA ASP A 272 12.75 -9.75 7.10
C ASP A 272 12.74 -8.98 8.43
N VAL A 273 12.97 -9.67 9.56
CA VAL A 273 13.05 -9.03 10.88
C VAL A 273 14.18 -8.00 10.96
N GLN A 274 15.34 -8.29 10.38
CA GLN A 274 16.48 -7.35 10.36
C GLN A 274 16.17 -6.15 9.47
N MET A 275 15.51 -6.38 8.34
CA MET A 275 15.07 -5.33 7.43
C MET A 275 14.04 -4.40 8.08
N ILE A 276 13.05 -4.95 8.79
CA ILE A 276 12.06 -4.16 9.54
C ILE A 276 12.74 -3.32 10.60
N ARG A 277 13.63 -3.89 11.41
CA ARG A 277 14.38 -3.15 12.44
C ARG A 277 15.25 -2.05 11.84
N LEU A 278 15.93 -2.33 10.72
CA LEU A 278 16.69 -1.31 9.99
C LEU A 278 15.79 -0.15 9.56
N GLY A 279 14.61 -0.46 8.99
CA GLY A 279 13.62 0.55 8.63
C GLY A 279 13.17 1.39 9.82
N GLN A 280 12.88 0.75 10.95
CA GLN A 280 12.48 1.44 12.19
C GLN A 280 13.59 2.36 12.73
N VAL A 281 14.86 1.96 12.65
CA VAL A 281 16.00 2.81 13.02
C VAL A 281 16.13 4.02 12.09
N LEU A 282 15.98 3.82 10.77
CA LEU A 282 15.99 4.92 9.80
C LEU A 282 14.83 5.89 10.02
N LEU A 283 13.64 5.39 10.33
CA LEU A 283 12.49 6.21 10.72
C LEU A 283 12.78 7.04 11.96
N PHE A 284 13.35 6.42 12.99
CA PHE A 284 13.73 7.11 14.23
C PHE A 284 14.72 8.24 13.94
N ILE A 285 15.78 7.97 13.16
CA ILE A 285 16.78 8.98 12.77
C ILE A 285 16.12 10.12 12.00
N GLY A 286 15.29 9.80 11.00
CA GLY A 286 14.60 10.82 10.20
C GLY A 286 13.66 11.72 11.02
N ILE A 287 12.87 11.12 11.90
CA ILE A 287 11.98 11.87 12.81
C ILE A 287 12.81 12.69 13.80
N PHE A 288 13.91 12.15 14.34
CA PHE A 288 14.78 12.86 15.27
C PHE A 288 15.43 14.08 14.62
N ILE A 289 15.88 13.98 13.36
CA ILE A 289 16.41 15.12 12.59
C ILE A 289 15.35 16.23 12.44
N MET A 290 14.08 15.88 12.26
CA MET A 290 12.98 16.87 12.17
C MET A 290 12.79 17.65 13.48
N PHE A 291 13.09 17.07 14.65
CA PHE A 291 13.04 17.77 15.93
C PHE A 291 14.15 18.81 16.08
N MET A 292 15.26 18.64 15.38
CA MET A 292 16.39 19.55 15.53
C MET A 292 16.09 20.94 14.94
N PRO A 293 16.52 22.02 15.56
CA PRO A 293 16.36 23.39 15.06
C PRO A 293 17.39 23.72 13.96
N LEU A 294 17.57 22.82 13.00
CA LEU A 294 18.61 22.91 11.96
C LEU A 294 18.10 23.47 10.61
N GLY A 295 16.93 24.10 10.62
CA GLY A 295 16.34 24.71 9.42
C GLY A 295 15.67 23.71 8.44
N ALA A 296 15.28 24.23 7.27
CA ALA A 296 14.50 23.48 6.29
C ALA A 296 15.27 22.31 5.66
N THR A 297 16.56 22.47 5.41
CA THR A 297 17.42 21.44 4.82
C THR A 297 17.49 20.17 5.70
N ALA A 298 17.57 20.35 7.02
CA ALA A 298 17.52 19.21 7.94
C ALA A 298 16.18 18.47 7.87
N SER A 299 15.07 19.20 7.78
CA SER A 299 13.76 18.60 7.59
C SER A 299 13.67 17.81 6.29
N LEU A 300 14.26 18.30 5.19
CA LEU A 300 14.38 17.57 3.93
C LEU A 300 15.13 16.24 4.11
N VAL A 301 16.29 16.26 4.75
CA VAL A 301 17.05 15.05 5.07
C VAL A 301 16.21 14.11 5.94
N GLY A 302 15.49 14.64 6.93
CA GLY A 302 14.57 13.88 7.76
C GLY A 302 13.48 13.16 6.93
N PHE A 303 12.85 13.84 5.98
CA PHE A 303 11.83 13.23 5.11
C PHE A 303 12.41 12.15 4.20
N VAL A 304 13.59 12.35 3.63
CA VAL A 304 14.29 11.31 2.84
C VAL A 304 14.59 10.08 3.69
N MET A 305 15.10 10.29 4.91
CA MET A 305 15.38 9.21 5.85
C MET A 305 14.12 8.45 6.28
N ILE A 306 13.00 9.17 6.50
CA ILE A 306 11.70 8.55 6.78
C ILE A 306 11.25 7.72 5.58
N GLY A 307 11.38 8.23 4.36
CA GLY A 307 11.05 7.49 3.14
C GLY A 307 11.87 6.19 2.99
N LEU A 308 13.18 6.28 3.17
CA LEU A 308 14.07 5.12 3.16
C LEU A 308 13.71 4.11 4.27
N GLY A 309 13.33 4.60 5.45
CA GLY A 309 12.91 3.77 6.58
C GLY A 309 11.58 3.06 6.36
N CYS A 310 10.62 3.72 5.69
CA CYS A 310 9.35 3.12 5.30
C CYS A 310 9.54 1.95 4.33
N ALA A 311 10.52 2.03 3.45
CA ALA A 311 10.67 1.14 2.31
C ALA A 311 10.71 -0.37 2.64
N PRO A 312 11.45 -0.88 3.64
CA PRO A 312 11.51 -2.30 3.95
C PRO A 312 10.33 -2.82 4.77
N ILE A 313 9.64 -1.96 5.53
CA ILE A 313 8.73 -2.41 6.58
C ILE A 313 7.50 -3.11 5.99
N TYR A 314 6.82 -2.48 5.03
CA TYR A 314 5.62 -3.03 4.41
C TYR A 314 5.86 -4.40 3.75
N PRO A 315 6.81 -4.53 2.80
CA PRO A 315 7.02 -5.80 2.11
C PRO A 315 7.49 -6.91 3.04
N CYS A 316 8.36 -6.60 4.03
CA CYS A 316 8.87 -7.61 4.95
C CYS A 316 7.82 -8.07 5.97
N LEU A 317 6.92 -7.19 6.46
CA LEU A 317 5.81 -7.60 7.33
C LEU A 317 4.86 -8.57 6.64
N ILE A 318 4.55 -8.32 5.36
CA ILE A 318 3.68 -9.22 4.59
C ILE A 318 4.41 -10.53 4.29
N HIS A 319 5.66 -10.45 3.81
CA HIS A 319 6.45 -11.63 3.45
C HIS A 319 6.67 -12.57 4.64
N SER A 320 6.83 -12.04 5.85
CA SER A 320 7.00 -12.84 7.07
C SER A 320 5.70 -13.47 7.60
N THR A 321 4.52 -13.07 7.10
CA THR A 321 3.22 -13.55 7.62
C THR A 321 3.05 -15.08 7.51
N PRO A 322 3.36 -15.75 6.39
CA PRO A 322 3.27 -17.21 6.32
C PRO A 322 4.21 -17.92 7.28
N ALA A 323 5.41 -17.38 7.51
CA ALA A 323 6.38 -17.94 8.44
C ALA A 323 5.91 -17.82 9.91
N HIS A 324 5.26 -16.72 10.27
CA HIS A 324 4.78 -16.48 11.63
C HIS A 324 3.49 -17.24 12.00
N PHE A 325 2.58 -17.43 11.04
CA PHE A 325 1.23 -17.90 11.31
C PHE A 325 0.83 -19.20 10.58
N GLY A 326 1.68 -19.66 9.68
CA GLY A 326 1.42 -20.81 8.81
C GLY A 326 0.85 -20.40 7.44
N ALA A 327 1.21 -21.16 6.43
CA ALA A 327 0.80 -20.94 5.04
C ALA A 327 -0.72 -21.10 4.85
N ASP A 328 -1.35 -21.97 5.66
CA ASP A 328 -2.78 -22.25 5.67
C ASP A 328 -3.65 -21.03 6.08
N LYS A 329 -3.10 -20.13 6.92
CA LYS A 329 -3.79 -18.97 7.48
C LYS A 329 -3.34 -17.64 6.86
N SER A 330 -2.23 -17.65 6.11
CA SER A 330 -1.59 -16.42 5.64
C SER A 330 -2.51 -15.56 4.76
N GLN A 331 -3.32 -16.15 3.88
CA GLN A 331 -4.23 -15.40 3.03
C GLN A 331 -5.28 -14.62 3.83
N ALA A 332 -5.86 -15.24 4.85
CA ALA A 332 -6.85 -14.58 5.70
C ALA A 332 -6.21 -13.45 6.51
N ILE A 333 -5.01 -13.67 7.07
CA ILE A 333 -4.30 -12.68 7.86
C ILE A 333 -3.84 -11.51 7.00
N ILE A 334 -3.28 -11.75 5.81
CA ILE A 334 -2.86 -10.70 4.87
C ILE A 334 -4.07 -9.89 4.41
N GLY A 335 -5.22 -10.52 4.15
CA GLY A 335 -6.45 -9.79 3.84
C GLY A 335 -6.86 -8.79 4.93
N ILE A 336 -6.73 -9.18 6.20
CA ILE A 336 -7.02 -8.30 7.33
C ILE A 336 -5.91 -7.24 7.52
N GLN A 337 -4.64 -7.60 7.29
CA GLN A 337 -3.53 -6.64 7.29
C GLN A 337 -3.77 -5.52 6.26
N MET A 338 -4.18 -5.87 5.04
CA MET A 338 -4.53 -4.88 4.01
C MET A 338 -5.70 -3.99 4.45
N ALA A 339 -6.77 -4.58 5.01
CA ALA A 339 -7.87 -3.79 5.53
C ALA A 339 -7.42 -2.81 6.62
N CYS A 340 -6.58 -3.25 7.57
CA CYS A 340 -5.99 -2.39 8.60
C CYS A 340 -5.08 -1.30 8.01
N ALA A 341 -4.33 -1.62 6.94
CA ALA A 341 -3.53 -0.66 6.21
C ALA A 341 -4.40 0.48 5.67
N TYR A 342 -5.48 0.14 4.97
CA TYR A 342 -6.40 1.13 4.40
C TYR A 342 -7.11 1.95 5.48
N VAL A 343 -7.45 1.37 6.62
CA VAL A 343 -7.99 2.11 7.77
C VAL A 343 -6.95 3.12 8.29
N GLY A 344 -5.70 2.69 8.47
CA GLY A 344 -4.62 3.56 8.94
C GLY A 344 -4.33 4.71 7.99
N SER A 345 -4.18 4.40 6.69
CA SER A 345 -3.88 5.41 5.66
C SER A 345 -5.02 6.39 5.40
N SER A 346 -6.27 5.96 5.61
CA SER A 346 -7.44 6.81 5.35
C SER A 346 -7.84 7.68 6.54
N LEU A 347 -7.67 7.21 7.79
CA LEU A 347 -8.16 7.91 8.97
C LEU A 347 -7.09 8.74 9.68
N MET A 348 -5.85 8.29 9.69
CA MET A 348 -4.82 8.91 10.53
C MET A 348 -4.28 10.23 9.96
N PRO A 349 -4.14 10.44 8.62
CA PRO A 349 -3.77 11.75 8.11
C PRO A 349 -4.82 12.85 8.37
N PRO A 350 -6.14 12.63 8.17
CA PRO A 350 -7.18 13.58 8.59
C PRO A 350 -7.22 13.81 10.12
N PHE A 351 -6.98 12.77 10.93
CA PHE A 351 -6.90 12.91 12.38
C PHE A 351 -5.75 13.85 12.79
N PHE A 352 -4.57 13.70 12.17
CA PHE A 352 -3.50 14.70 12.35
C PHE A 352 -3.92 16.09 11.86
N GLY A 353 -4.75 16.19 10.82
CA GLY A 353 -5.30 17.44 10.33
C GLY A 353 -6.05 18.22 11.40
N ILE A 354 -6.86 17.52 12.21
CA ILE A 354 -7.56 18.13 13.36
C ILE A 354 -6.54 18.66 14.39
N ILE A 355 -5.48 17.91 14.66
CA ILE A 355 -4.40 18.35 15.56
C ILE A 355 -3.68 19.57 14.99
N ALA A 356 -3.36 19.55 13.70
CA ALA A 356 -2.66 20.64 13.03
C ALA A 356 -3.47 21.95 13.02
N GLU A 357 -4.79 21.85 12.82
CA GLU A 357 -5.71 22.98 12.78
C GLU A 357 -5.95 23.59 14.17
N HIS A 358 -6.24 22.76 15.18
CA HIS A 358 -6.66 23.23 16.50
C HIS A 358 -5.48 23.47 17.46
N ILE A 359 -4.31 22.88 17.21
CA ILE A 359 -3.14 23.00 18.07
C ILE A 359 -1.94 23.54 17.27
N SER A 360 -1.28 22.73 16.48
CA SER A 360 -0.17 23.15 15.62
C SER A 360 0.31 22.04 14.68
N VAL A 361 0.66 22.44 13.45
CA VAL A 361 1.33 21.54 12.49
C VAL A 361 2.74 21.14 12.93
N SER A 362 3.36 21.91 13.86
CA SER A 362 4.68 21.60 14.44
C SER A 362 4.72 20.29 15.21
N LEU A 363 3.55 19.75 15.60
CA LEU A 363 3.41 18.44 16.29
C LEU A 363 3.61 17.24 15.36
N LEU A 364 3.80 17.44 14.04
CA LEU A 364 3.99 16.34 13.10
C LEU A 364 5.07 15.35 13.56
N PRO A 365 6.30 15.76 13.94
CA PRO A 365 7.34 14.81 14.38
C PRO A 365 6.93 14.03 15.63
N ILE A 366 6.23 14.66 16.58
CA ILE A 366 5.73 14.00 17.80
C ILE A 366 4.69 12.94 17.45
N TYR A 367 3.77 13.27 16.55
CA TYR A 367 2.75 12.35 16.06
C TYR A 367 3.35 11.12 15.37
N LEU A 368 4.31 11.34 14.45
CA LEU A 368 5.03 10.28 13.76
C LEU A 368 5.85 9.43 14.74
N PHE A 369 6.47 10.07 15.75
CA PHE A 369 7.22 9.36 16.79
C PHE A 369 6.32 8.46 17.63
N ALA A 370 5.12 8.90 18.01
CA ALA A 370 4.16 8.08 18.75
C ALA A 370 3.74 6.83 17.95
N LEU A 371 3.47 6.99 16.64
CA LEU A 371 3.17 5.88 15.74
C LEU A 371 4.35 4.91 15.62
N LEU A 372 5.59 5.45 15.50
CA LEU A 372 6.81 4.64 15.45
C LEU A 372 7.01 3.82 16.73
N VAL A 373 6.88 4.44 17.90
CA VAL A 373 7.03 3.75 19.20
C VAL A 373 6.02 2.62 19.32
N LEU A 374 4.75 2.87 18.99
CA LEU A 374 3.71 1.84 19.03
C LEU A 374 4.02 0.71 18.01
N MET A 375 4.47 1.05 16.81
CA MET A 375 4.88 0.08 15.78
C MET A 375 6.03 -0.81 16.27
N VAL A 376 7.09 -0.23 16.83
CA VAL A 376 8.25 -0.96 17.37
C VAL A 376 7.81 -1.88 18.50
N PHE A 377 7.03 -1.36 19.45
CA PHE A 377 6.52 -2.15 20.58
C PHE A 377 5.69 -3.37 20.11
N MET A 378 4.80 -3.15 19.15
CA MET A 378 3.96 -4.22 18.61
C MET A 378 4.75 -5.23 17.79
N HIS A 379 5.76 -4.78 17.03
CA HIS A 379 6.65 -5.68 16.29
C HIS A 379 7.47 -6.56 17.23
N GLU A 380 8.10 -6.00 18.25
CA GLU A 380 8.88 -6.79 19.21
C GLU A 380 8.00 -7.74 20.04
N LYS A 381 6.78 -7.32 20.36
CA LYS A 381 5.79 -8.19 21.03
C LYS A 381 5.37 -9.35 20.11
N LEU A 382 5.13 -9.09 18.82
CA LEU A 382 4.86 -10.13 17.83
C LEU A 382 5.97 -11.18 17.80
N LEU A 383 7.23 -10.74 17.72
CA LEU A 383 8.37 -11.64 17.65
C LEU A 383 8.50 -12.53 18.90
N ARG A 384 8.25 -11.97 20.09
CA ARG A 384 8.24 -12.74 21.34
C ARG A 384 7.13 -13.79 21.35
N GLU A 385 5.93 -13.44 20.91
CA GLU A 385 4.80 -14.38 20.89
C GLU A 385 4.98 -15.50 19.85
N VAL A 386 5.64 -15.22 18.71
CA VAL A 386 5.94 -16.23 17.70
C VAL A 386 7.05 -17.16 18.19
N SER A 387 8.14 -16.62 18.75
CA SER A 387 9.27 -17.45 19.25
C SER A 387 8.86 -18.38 20.41
N GLN A 388 7.91 -17.98 21.24
CA GLN A 388 7.38 -18.84 22.31
C GLN A 388 6.61 -20.04 21.79
N LYS A 389 6.06 -19.97 20.59
CA LYS A 389 5.39 -21.13 19.95
C LYS A 389 6.35 -22.16 19.37
N GLU A 390 7.56 -21.71 19.00
CA GLU A 390 8.60 -22.60 18.46
C GLU A 390 9.35 -23.37 19.58
N MET A 391 9.16 -23.03 20.85
CA MET A 391 9.76 -23.70 22.02
C MET A 391 8.76 -24.41 22.94
N PRO A 392 7.88 -25.30 22.48
CA PRO A 392 6.99 -26.03 23.40
C PRO A 392 7.62 -27.28 24.03
N TYR A 393 8.84 -27.71 23.64
CA TYR A 393 9.45 -28.98 24.09
C TYR A 393 10.96 -28.92 24.29
N ALA A 394 11.47 -27.90 24.98
CA ALA A 394 12.82 -27.92 25.52
C ALA A 394 12.78 -27.91 27.06
N CYS A 395 12.25 -29.00 27.61
CA CYS A 395 12.43 -29.41 29.02
C CYS A 395 12.53 -30.93 29.06
#